data_40608b5dc01ab30d3cd2e9b7caed8925
#
_entry.id   40608b5dc01ab30d3cd2e9b7caed8925
#
_cell.length_a   1.000
_cell.length_b   1.000
_cell.length_c   1.000
_cell.angle_alpha   90.00
_cell.angle_beta   90.00
_cell.angle_gamma   90.00
#
_symmetry.space_group_name_H-M   'P 1'
#
loop_
_entity.id
_entity.type
_entity.pdbx_description
1 polymer ?
#
loop_
_entity_poly.entity_id
_entity_poly.type
_entity_poly.pdbx_seq_one_letter_code
_entity_poly.pdbx_strand_id
1 'polypeptide(L)'
;GLASRNSALPTTAMATMMSTPVKLDYLVVGFLSFEGIIQDLADITSLEIHEEMGLAEVTLARPFTPPTRRVFTSGCSGGITFSLALQPYPPILSEELLRPEQVYPLMRQLFEACTLYMATRGVHGAALSDGEKLLIAAEDVGRHNALDKIMGEALLKEIPTRGRILLSTGRISSEMLRKGAHMGTPFIISRTSPTSLAIEGAKQLGITLI
;
A
#
# COMPACT_ATOMS: atom_id res chain seq x y z
N GLY A 1 -44.88 -20.55 6.71
CA GLY A 1 -44.21 -19.31 6.37
C GLY A 1 -42.90 -19.25 7.11
N LEU A 2 -41.80 -19.70 6.47
CA LEU A 2 -40.44 -19.50 6.99
C LEU A 2 -39.96 -18.13 6.53
N ALA A 3 -40.00 -17.15 7.43
CA ALA A 3 -39.35 -15.88 7.22
C ALA A 3 -37.84 -16.08 7.44
N SER A 4 -37.04 -16.09 6.39
CA SER A 4 -35.60 -15.96 6.45
C SER A 4 -35.28 -14.58 7.04
N ARG A 5 -34.80 -14.55 8.27
CA ARG A 5 -34.23 -13.34 8.87
C ARG A 5 -32.82 -13.22 8.30
N ASN A 6 -32.69 -12.49 7.19
CA ASN A 6 -31.42 -11.91 6.80
C ASN A 6 -31.13 -10.79 7.81
N SER A 7 -30.45 -11.12 8.90
CA SER A 7 -29.84 -10.11 9.76
C SER A 7 -28.63 -9.58 9.03
N ALA A 8 -28.85 -8.56 8.17
CA ALA A 8 -27.75 -7.82 7.60
C ALA A 8 -26.93 -7.25 8.78
N LEU A 9 -25.68 -7.63 8.86
CA LEU A 9 -24.75 -7.02 9.81
C LEU A 9 -24.73 -5.51 9.54
N PRO A 10 -24.61 -4.68 10.56
CA PRO A 10 -24.59 -3.23 10.37
C PRO A 10 -23.40 -2.86 9.48
N THR A 11 -23.68 -2.34 8.28
CA THR A 11 -22.67 -1.87 7.35
C THR A 11 -22.24 -0.46 7.72
N THR A 12 -20.95 -0.22 7.85
CA THR A 12 -20.39 1.10 8.17
C THR A 12 -19.46 1.55 7.04
N ALA A 13 -19.71 2.73 6.47
CA ALA A 13 -18.79 3.32 5.50
C ALA A 13 -17.47 3.69 6.20
N MET A 14 -16.37 3.11 5.74
CA MET A 14 -15.05 3.30 6.33
C MET A 14 -14.28 4.45 5.70
N ALA A 15 -14.12 4.41 4.40
CA ALA A 15 -13.32 5.37 3.65
C ALA A 15 -13.89 5.55 2.25
N THR A 16 -13.60 6.71 1.65
CA THR A 16 -13.78 6.96 0.22
C THR A 16 -12.42 7.30 -0.35
N MET A 17 -12.03 6.61 -1.41
CA MET A 17 -10.73 6.79 -2.07
C MET A 17 -10.93 7.06 -3.56
N MET A 18 -10.22 8.06 -4.08
CA MET A 18 -10.10 8.22 -5.51
C MET A 18 -8.98 7.30 -6.00
N SER A 19 -9.29 6.37 -6.90
CA SER A 19 -8.34 5.37 -7.38
C SER A 19 -8.50 5.09 -8.87
N THR A 20 -7.44 4.61 -9.49
CA THR A 20 -7.52 4.01 -10.81
C THR A 20 -8.26 2.68 -10.72
N PRO A 21 -9.29 2.41 -11.56
CA PRO A 21 -10.17 1.24 -11.41
C PRO A 21 -9.53 -0.07 -11.92
N VAL A 22 -8.34 -0.37 -11.44
CA VAL A 22 -7.58 -1.59 -11.74
C VAL A 22 -7.02 -2.13 -10.43
N LYS A 23 -7.06 -3.45 -10.22
CA LYS A 23 -6.56 -4.10 -9.00
C LYS A 23 -7.25 -3.57 -7.74
N LEU A 24 -8.57 -3.43 -7.78
CA LEU A 24 -9.35 -2.85 -6.68
C LEU A 24 -9.41 -3.76 -5.46
N ASP A 25 -9.46 -5.08 -5.66
CA ASP A 25 -9.31 -6.08 -4.61
C ASP A 25 -8.00 -5.93 -3.84
N TYR A 26 -6.88 -5.78 -4.55
CA TYR A 26 -5.58 -5.53 -3.95
C TYR A 26 -5.55 -4.18 -3.22
N LEU A 27 -6.15 -3.13 -3.80
CA LEU A 27 -6.25 -1.83 -3.14
C LEU A 27 -6.93 -1.95 -1.77
N VAL A 28 -8.06 -2.65 -1.71
CA VAL A 28 -8.85 -2.81 -0.48
C VAL A 28 -8.07 -3.61 0.56
N VAL A 29 -7.54 -4.77 0.18
CA VAL A 29 -6.78 -5.63 1.11
C VAL A 29 -5.54 -4.91 1.65
N GLY A 30 -4.80 -4.22 0.79
CA GLY A 30 -3.62 -3.47 1.21
C GLY A 30 -3.94 -2.28 2.12
N PHE A 31 -5.02 -1.55 1.83
CA PHE A 31 -5.52 -0.49 2.69
C PHE A 31 -5.86 -1.03 4.09
N LEU A 32 -6.64 -2.12 4.17
CA LEU A 32 -7.01 -2.74 5.44
C LEU A 32 -5.78 -3.19 6.25
N SER A 33 -4.78 -3.76 5.58
CA SER A 33 -3.53 -4.17 6.22
C SER A 33 -2.75 -2.96 6.76
N PHE A 34 -2.54 -1.93 5.95
CA PHE A 34 -1.79 -0.74 6.38
C PHE A 34 -2.49 0.04 7.50
N GLU A 35 -3.82 0.03 7.51
CA GLU A 35 -4.60 0.64 8.59
C GLU A 35 -4.68 -0.25 9.86
N GLY A 36 -4.08 -1.44 9.83
CA GLY A 36 -4.08 -2.38 10.95
C GLY A 36 -5.45 -2.95 11.27
N ILE A 37 -6.36 -2.91 10.29
CA ILE A 37 -7.72 -3.45 10.41
C ILE A 37 -7.67 -4.97 10.29
N ILE A 38 -6.79 -5.46 9.45
CA ILE A 38 -6.45 -6.88 9.32
C ILE A 38 -4.97 -7.09 9.63
N GLN A 39 -4.63 -8.24 10.19
CA GLN A 39 -3.25 -8.70 10.39
C GLN A 39 -2.85 -9.71 9.33
N ASP A 40 -3.79 -10.54 8.90
CA ASP A 40 -3.63 -11.51 7.82
C ASP A 40 -4.95 -11.68 7.05
N LEU A 41 -4.93 -12.51 6.01
CA LEU A 41 -6.10 -12.75 5.16
C LEU A 41 -7.24 -13.49 5.86
N ALA A 42 -6.96 -14.24 6.93
CA ALA A 42 -7.99 -14.94 7.71
C ALA A 42 -8.91 -13.97 8.45
N ASP A 43 -8.52 -12.72 8.61
CA ASP A 43 -9.36 -11.67 9.16
C ASP A 43 -10.46 -11.20 8.17
N ILE A 44 -10.38 -11.57 6.88
CA ILE A 44 -11.40 -11.27 5.85
C ILE A 44 -12.25 -12.51 5.60
N THR A 45 -13.55 -12.42 5.86
CA THR A 45 -14.50 -13.49 5.57
C THR A 45 -15.06 -13.41 4.15
N SER A 46 -15.32 -12.18 3.67
CA SER A 46 -15.70 -11.92 2.28
C SER A 46 -15.20 -10.56 1.82
N LEU A 47 -14.93 -10.45 0.52
CA LEU A 47 -14.59 -9.22 -0.19
C LEU A 47 -15.35 -9.21 -1.51
N GLU A 48 -16.20 -8.21 -1.71
CA GLU A 48 -16.98 -8.03 -2.93
C GLU A 48 -16.69 -6.65 -3.52
N ILE A 49 -16.34 -6.61 -4.81
CA ILE A 49 -16.07 -5.38 -5.54
C ILE A 49 -17.22 -5.13 -6.53
N HIS A 50 -17.92 -4.03 -6.34
CA HIS A 50 -19.00 -3.55 -7.21
C HIS A 50 -18.48 -2.38 -8.04
N GLU A 51 -17.80 -2.68 -9.14
CA GLU A 51 -17.09 -1.68 -9.96
C GLU A 51 -18.01 -0.58 -10.48
N GLU A 52 -19.22 -0.94 -10.96
CA GLU A 52 -20.20 0.00 -11.51
C GLU A 52 -20.69 1.01 -10.45
N MET A 53 -20.72 0.62 -9.18
CA MET A 53 -21.12 1.47 -8.06
C MET A 53 -19.94 2.17 -7.40
N GLY A 54 -18.71 1.80 -7.75
CA GLY A 54 -17.52 2.28 -7.06
C GLY A 54 -17.49 1.88 -5.58
N LEU A 55 -18.02 0.70 -5.24
CA LEU A 55 -18.18 0.21 -3.88
C LEU A 55 -17.40 -1.09 -3.68
N ALA A 56 -16.71 -1.18 -2.54
CA ALA A 56 -16.13 -2.43 -2.05
C ALA A 56 -16.74 -2.77 -0.69
N GLU A 57 -17.29 -3.97 -0.57
CA GLU A 57 -17.85 -4.49 0.68
C GLU A 57 -16.93 -5.55 1.25
N VAL A 58 -16.59 -5.39 2.53
CA VAL A 58 -15.71 -6.32 3.25
C VAL A 58 -16.40 -6.80 4.51
N THR A 59 -16.46 -8.13 4.67
CA THR A 59 -16.87 -8.74 5.93
C THR A 59 -15.63 -9.22 6.66
N LEU A 60 -15.46 -8.74 7.89
CA LEU A 60 -14.35 -9.12 8.75
C LEU A 60 -14.74 -10.27 9.67
N ALA A 61 -13.79 -11.14 9.97
CA ALA A 61 -13.96 -12.24 10.92
C ALA A 61 -14.22 -11.76 12.37
N ARG A 62 -13.75 -10.54 12.68
CA ARG A 62 -13.96 -9.89 13.98
C ARG A 62 -14.58 -8.52 13.80
N PRO A 63 -15.45 -8.09 14.73
CA PRO A 63 -16.00 -6.74 14.69
C PRO A 63 -14.88 -5.69 14.73
N PHE A 64 -14.97 -4.72 13.83
CA PHE A 64 -14.09 -3.56 13.82
C PHE A 64 -14.89 -2.29 14.07
N THR A 65 -14.44 -1.49 15.03
CA THR A 65 -15.00 -0.17 15.29
C THR A 65 -14.06 0.89 14.77
N PRO A 66 -14.43 1.64 13.72
CA PRO A 66 -13.59 2.69 13.19
C PRO A 66 -13.26 3.72 14.27
N PRO A 67 -12.00 4.18 14.36
CA PRO A 67 -11.63 5.27 15.28
C PRO A 67 -12.42 6.53 14.96
N THR A 68 -12.83 7.24 16.00
CA THR A 68 -13.56 8.52 15.87
C THR A 68 -12.69 9.62 15.25
N ARG A 69 -11.38 9.53 15.40
CA ARG A 69 -10.44 10.50 14.86
C ARG A 69 -9.88 9.99 13.53
N ARG A 70 -10.22 10.70 12.46
CA ARG A 70 -9.68 10.48 11.11
C ARG A 70 -8.53 11.46 10.89
N VAL A 71 -7.42 11.00 10.37
CA VAL A 71 -6.29 11.84 9.95
C VAL A 71 -6.33 11.96 8.44
N PHE A 72 -6.46 13.17 7.93
CA PHE A 72 -6.37 13.41 6.48
C PHE A 72 -4.91 13.44 6.08
N THR A 73 -4.55 12.62 5.12
CA THR A 73 -3.20 12.60 4.57
C THR A 73 -3.06 13.64 3.47
N SER A 74 -1.85 14.15 3.25
CA SER A 74 -1.51 15.16 2.24
C SER A 74 -1.53 14.64 0.80
N GLY A 75 -2.18 13.52 0.52
CA GLY A 75 -2.33 12.95 -0.81
C GLY A 75 -3.35 13.69 -1.66
N CYS A 76 -3.17 13.70 -2.99
CA CYS A 76 -4.07 14.37 -3.95
C CYS A 76 -5.52 13.84 -3.94
N SER A 77 -5.79 12.75 -3.23
CA SER A 77 -7.10 12.09 -3.15
C SER A 77 -7.75 12.14 -1.77
N GLY A 78 -7.28 13.01 -0.86
CA GLY A 78 -7.90 13.12 0.47
C GLY A 78 -7.87 11.82 1.27
N GLY A 79 -6.79 11.03 1.15
CA GLY A 79 -6.65 9.74 1.84
C GLY A 79 -6.88 9.89 3.34
N ILE A 80 -7.60 8.97 3.92
CA ILE A 80 -7.86 8.90 5.36
C ILE A 80 -6.96 7.80 5.90
N THR A 81 -6.21 8.09 6.97
CA THR A 81 -5.51 7.07 7.76
C THR A 81 -6.07 7.05 9.18
N PHE A 82 -6.23 5.86 9.72
CA PHE A 82 -6.72 5.66 11.09
C PHE A 82 -5.59 5.37 12.07
N SER A 83 -4.61 4.60 11.68
CA SER A 83 -3.63 4.04 12.62
C SER A 83 -2.16 4.28 12.26
N LEU A 84 -1.82 4.40 10.98
CA LEU A 84 -0.43 4.53 10.53
C LEU A 84 0.35 5.66 11.20
N ALA A 85 -0.34 6.77 11.52
CA ALA A 85 0.29 7.93 12.16
C ALA A 85 0.71 7.68 13.61
N LEU A 86 0.25 6.60 14.24
CA LEU A 86 0.38 6.38 15.68
C LEU A 86 1.22 5.16 16.07
N GLN A 87 1.50 4.24 15.13
CA GLN A 87 2.27 3.04 15.46
C GLN A 87 3.78 3.26 15.30
N PRO A 88 4.56 3.02 16.35
CA PRO A 88 6.01 2.92 16.23
C PRO A 88 6.36 1.60 15.52
N TYR A 89 7.16 1.67 14.47
CA TYR A 89 7.78 0.51 13.86
C TYR A 89 9.17 0.30 14.45
N PRO A 90 9.56 -0.92 14.77
CA PRO A 90 10.94 -1.21 15.14
C PRO A 90 11.87 -0.98 13.95
N PRO A 91 13.15 -0.67 14.18
CA PRO A 91 14.13 -0.59 13.11
C PRO A 91 14.20 -1.88 12.30
N ILE A 92 14.30 -1.77 10.99
CA ILE A 92 14.51 -2.91 10.11
C ILE A 92 15.98 -3.30 10.19
N LEU A 93 16.24 -4.45 10.81
CA LEU A 93 17.55 -5.08 10.79
C LEU A 93 17.60 -5.98 9.57
N SER A 94 18.37 -5.61 8.57
CA SER A 94 18.51 -6.35 7.33
C SER A 94 19.99 -6.50 6.98
N GLU A 95 20.37 -7.72 6.57
CA GLU A 95 21.67 -8.01 5.98
C GLU A 95 21.66 -7.91 4.45
N GLU A 96 20.50 -7.59 3.89
CA GLU A 96 20.33 -7.42 2.45
C GLU A 96 21.19 -6.25 1.94
N LEU A 97 21.81 -6.47 0.80
CA LEU A 97 22.66 -5.51 0.13
C LEU A 97 22.06 -5.17 -1.24
N LEU A 98 21.99 -3.88 -1.52
CA LEU A 98 21.66 -3.38 -2.85
C LEU A 98 22.89 -2.73 -3.47
N ARG A 99 23.36 -3.27 -4.59
CA ARG A 99 24.48 -2.69 -5.33
C ARG A 99 24.01 -1.51 -6.18
N PRO A 100 24.79 -0.43 -6.29
CA PRO A 100 24.43 0.75 -7.09
C PRO A 100 24.02 0.42 -8.53
N GLU A 101 24.64 -0.59 -9.13
CA GLU A 101 24.39 -1.01 -10.52
C GLU A 101 22.98 -1.59 -10.73
N GLN A 102 22.31 -2.01 -9.64
CA GLN A 102 20.95 -2.59 -9.70
C GLN A 102 19.88 -1.49 -9.76
N VAL A 103 20.16 -0.27 -9.27
CA VAL A 103 19.17 0.82 -9.10
C VAL A 103 18.55 1.20 -10.44
N TYR A 104 19.35 1.54 -11.45
CA TYR A 104 18.84 1.96 -12.76
C TYR A 104 18.08 0.86 -13.51
N PRO A 105 18.58 -0.38 -13.57
CA PRO A 105 17.82 -1.48 -14.19
C PRO A 105 16.47 -1.72 -13.52
N LEU A 106 16.37 -1.66 -12.19
CA LEU A 106 15.12 -1.82 -11.48
C LEU A 106 14.14 -0.68 -11.78
N MET A 107 14.60 0.58 -11.77
CA MET A 107 13.77 1.72 -12.15
C MET A 107 13.30 1.65 -13.60
N ARG A 108 14.13 1.16 -14.53
CA ARG A 108 13.71 0.94 -15.91
C ARG A 108 12.61 -0.12 -16.00
N GLN A 109 12.75 -1.25 -15.30
CA GLN A 109 11.69 -2.25 -15.23
C GLN A 109 10.37 -1.67 -14.68
N LEU A 110 10.45 -0.79 -13.65
CA LEU A 110 9.26 -0.10 -13.15
C LEU A 110 8.58 0.71 -14.25
N PHE A 111 9.33 1.49 -15.03
CA PHE A 111 8.75 2.29 -16.12
C PHE A 111 8.15 1.41 -17.23
N GLU A 112 8.80 0.30 -17.57
CA GLU A 112 8.30 -0.67 -18.56
C GLU A 112 7.00 -1.34 -18.08
N ALA A 113 6.89 -1.64 -16.79
CA ALA A 113 5.70 -2.25 -16.20
C ALA A 113 4.54 -1.26 -16.01
N CYS A 114 4.84 0.04 -15.84
CA CYS A 114 3.87 1.10 -15.57
C CYS A 114 3.45 1.81 -16.86
N THR A 115 2.64 1.15 -17.68
CA THR A 115 2.25 1.65 -19.02
C THR A 115 1.34 2.86 -18.96
N LEU A 116 0.43 2.92 -18.00
CA LEU A 116 -0.48 4.07 -17.82
C LEU A 116 0.29 5.32 -17.37
N TYR A 117 1.26 5.15 -16.45
CA TYR A 117 2.16 6.22 -16.05
C TYR A 117 2.97 6.75 -17.24
N MET A 118 3.50 5.85 -18.07
CA MET A 118 4.30 6.23 -19.24
C MET A 118 3.46 6.98 -20.26
N ALA A 119 2.21 6.56 -20.47
CA ALA A 119 1.31 7.18 -21.44
C ALA A 119 0.75 8.55 -20.98
N THR A 120 0.44 8.71 -19.70
CA THR A 120 -0.34 9.86 -19.22
C THR A 120 0.43 10.79 -18.30
N ARG A 121 1.41 10.28 -17.56
CA ARG A 121 2.05 10.98 -16.43
C ARG A 121 1.06 11.44 -15.34
N GLY A 122 -0.20 11.03 -15.44
CA GLY A 122 -1.30 11.39 -14.54
C GLY A 122 -1.51 10.43 -13.38
N VAL A 123 -0.74 9.34 -13.33
CA VAL A 123 -0.78 8.34 -12.25
C VAL A 123 0.61 8.13 -11.65
N HIS A 124 0.68 7.37 -10.57
CA HIS A 124 1.93 6.91 -9.95
C HIS A 124 2.11 5.42 -10.14
N GLY A 125 3.36 5.00 -10.36
CA GLY A 125 3.75 3.60 -10.35
C GLY A 125 4.47 3.23 -9.07
N ALA A 126 4.28 1.99 -8.62
CA ALA A 126 5.04 1.37 -7.56
C ALA A 126 5.34 -0.10 -7.90
N ALA A 127 6.40 -0.64 -7.32
CA ALA A 127 6.74 -2.05 -7.49
C ALA A 127 7.46 -2.62 -6.25
N LEU A 128 7.38 -3.93 -6.09
CA LEU A 128 8.17 -4.72 -5.17
C LEU A 128 9.16 -5.55 -5.97
N SER A 129 10.42 -5.59 -5.55
CA SER A 129 11.51 -6.30 -6.25
C SER A 129 12.34 -7.16 -5.30
N ASP A 130 12.91 -8.23 -5.84
CA ASP A 130 13.91 -9.07 -5.16
C ASP A 130 15.36 -8.58 -5.36
N GLY A 131 15.56 -7.47 -6.09
CA GLY A 131 16.86 -6.92 -6.44
C GLY A 131 17.33 -7.24 -7.85
N GLU A 132 16.70 -8.19 -8.52
CA GLU A 132 16.97 -8.56 -9.92
C GLU A 132 15.80 -8.23 -10.84
N LYS A 133 14.60 -8.54 -10.38
CA LYS A 133 13.36 -8.35 -11.15
C LYS A 133 12.24 -7.80 -10.27
N LEU A 134 11.21 -7.28 -10.93
CA LEU A 134 9.98 -6.93 -10.26
C LEU A 134 9.17 -8.19 -9.95
N LEU A 135 8.68 -8.30 -8.72
CA LEU A 135 7.76 -9.34 -8.28
C LEU A 135 6.31 -8.90 -8.47
N ILE A 136 6.04 -7.62 -8.19
CA ILE A 136 4.74 -6.99 -8.30
C ILE A 136 4.94 -5.57 -8.84
N ALA A 137 4.03 -5.11 -9.69
CA ALA A 137 3.94 -3.70 -10.10
C ALA A 137 2.48 -3.26 -10.10
N ALA A 138 2.22 -2.03 -9.69
CA ALA A 138 0.89 -1.43 -9.67
C ALA A 138 0.94 0.06 -10.00
N GLU A 139 -0.16 0.55 -10.56
CA GLU A 139 -0.36 1.96 -10.90
C GLU A 139 -1.64 2.49 -10.26
N ASP A 140 -1.61 3.73 -9.84
CA ASP A 140 -2.79 4.43 -9.31
C ASP A 140 -2.63 5.96 -9.43
N VAL A 141 -3.74 6.70 -9.52
CA VAL A 141 -3.75 8.16 -9.45
C VAL A 141 -3.17 8.65 -8.12
N GLY A 142 -3.33 7.88 -7.05
CA GLY A 142 -2.77 8.12 -5.72
C GLY A 142 -1.50 7.29 -5.46
N ARG A 143 -0.37 7.93 -5.17
CA ARG A 143 0.87 7.21 -4.82
C ARG A 143 0.72 6.27 -3.62
N HIS A 144 -0.14 6.62 -2.65
CA HIS A 144 -0.44 5.77 -1.51
C HIS A 144 -1.23 4.53 -1.92
N ASN A 145 -2.22 4.71 -2.80
CA ASN A 145 -3.01 3.61 -3.34
C ASN A 145 -2.16 2.63 -4.16
N ALA A 146 -1.16 3.15 -4.91
CA ALA A 146 -0.23 2.27 -5.62
C ALA A 146 0.50 1.33 -4.65
N LEU A 147 0.91 1.82 -3.46
CA LEU A 147 1.48 0.97 -2.42
C LEU A 147 0.46 0.04 -1.79
N ASP A 148 -0.77 0.50 -1.58
CA ASP A 148 -1.85 -0.37 -1.09
C ASP A 148 -2.06 -1.56 -2.03
N LYS A 149 -2.09 -1.30 -3.35
CA LYS A 149 -2.17 -2.35 -4.37
C LYS A 149 -0.98 -3.33 -4.29
N ILE A 150 0.25 -2.84 -4.09
CA ILE A 150 1.43 -3.69 -3.90
C ILE A 150 1.28 -4.59 -2.67
N MET A 151 0.88 -4.01 -1.54
CA MET A 151 0.71 -4.77 -0.30
C MET A 151 -0.40 -5.80 -0.40
N GLY A 152 -1.56 -5.42 -0.94
CA GLY A 152 -2.69 -6.34 -1.11
C GLY A 152 -2.39 -7.46 -2.09
N GLU A 153 -1.70 -7.18 -3.20
CA GLU A 153 -1.27 -8.22 -4.15
C GLU A 153 -0.26 -9.16 -3.50
N ALA A 154 0.68 -8.62 -2.70
CA ALA A 154 1.63 -9.43 -1.97
C ALA A 154 0.95 -10.38 -0.98
N LEU A 155 -0.04 -9.89 -0.23
CA LEU A 155 -0.82 -10.72 0.69
C LEU A 155 -1.61 -11.81 -0.05
N LEU A 156 -2.41 -11.43 -1.06
CA LEU A 156 -3.27 -12.36 -1.79
C LEU A 156 -2.50 -13.42 -2.60
N LYS A 157 -1.27 -13.11 -3.00
CA LYS A 157 -0.39 -14.03 -3.72
C LYS A 157 0.69 -14.67 -2.83
N GLU A 158 0.63 -14.44 -1.53
CA GLU A 158 1.59 -14.97 -0.55
C GLU A 158 3.06 -14.64 -0.89
N ILE A 159 3.29 -13.43 -1.47
CA ILE A 159 4.61 -12.95 -1.80
C ILE A 159 5.20 -12.22 -0.59
N PRO A 160 6.34 -12.70 -0.02
CA PRO A 160 6.93 -12.04 1.14
C PRO A 160 7.47 -10.66 0.77
N THR A 161 7.13 -9.65 1.58
CA THR A 161 7.58 -8.25 1.38
C THR A 161 8.85 -7.93 2.16
N ARG A 162 9.08 -8.64 3.29
CA ARG A 162 10.24 -8.41 4.14
C ARG A 162 11.54 -8.67 3.38
N GLY A 163 12.52 -7.76 3.52
CA GLY A 163 13.81 -7.84 2.84
C GLY A 163 13.76 -7.48 1.35
N ARG A 164 12.59 -7.08 0.84
CA ARG A 164 12.44 -6.69 -0.57
C ARG A 164 12.73 -5.19 -0.77
N ILE A 165 12.87 -4.81 -2.03
CA ILE A 165 13.10 -3.43 -2.46
C ILE A 165 11.78 -2.85 -2.92
N LEU A 166 11.40 -1.70 -2.37
CA LEU A 166 10.23 -0.95 -2.79
C LEU A 166 10.65 0.12 -3.80
N LEU A 167 9.97 0.18 -4.94
CA LEU A 167 10.19 1.20 -5.96
C LEU A 167 8.96 2.07 -6.11
N SER A 168 9.14 3.38 -6.40
CA SER A 168 8.05 4.31 -6.63
C SER A 168 8.42 5.41 -7.61
N THR A 169 7.45 5.91 -8.36
CA THR A 169 7.59 7.13 -9.16
C THR A 169 7.24 8.39 -8.36
N GLY A 170 6.62 8.23 -7.19
CA GLY A 170 6.12 9.32 -6.36
C GLY A 170 7.09 9.73 -5.26
N ARG A 171 6.93 10.95 -4.76
CA ARG A 171 7.69 11.45 -3.61
C ARG A 171 7.56 10.54 -2.39
N ILE A 172 8.64 10.34 -1.67
CA ILE A 172 8.61 9.59 -0.41
C ILE A 172 8.30 10.56 0.74
N SER A 173 7.04 10.54 1.17
CA SER A 173 6.58 11.20 2.40
C SER A 173 6.82 10.29 3.60
N SER A 174 6.63 10.83 4.81
CA SER A 174 6.65 10.04 6.04
C SER A 174 5.65 8.87 6.02
N GLU A 175 4.49 9.06 5.39
CA GLU A 175 3.47 8.01 5.22
C GLU A 175 3.95 6.90 4.28
N MET A 176 4.55 7.27 3.13
CA MET A 176 5.14 6.31 2.20
C MET A 176 6.27 5.51 2.85
N LEU A 177 7.12 6.19 3.64
CA LEU A 177 8.16 5.55 4.42
C LEU A 177 7.58 4.54 5.42
N ARG A 178 6.53 4.92 6.14
CA ARG A 178 5.87 4.03 7.12
C ARG A 178 5.25 2.81 6.46
N LYS A 179 4.66 2.95 5.26
CA LYS A 179 4.21 1.80 4.47
C LYS A 179 5.37 0.88 4.11
N GLY A 180 6.52 1.41 3.70
CA GLY A 180 7.72 0.62 3.49
C GLY A 180 8.21 -0.09 4.76
N ALA A 181 8.15 0.59 5.91
CA ALA A 181 8.48 -0.01 7.21
C ALA A 181 7.52 -1.15 7.58
N HIS A 182 6.22 -0.97 7.37
CA HIS A 182 5.20 -2.00 7.58
C HIS A 182 5.47 -3.25 6.72
N MET A 183 5.85 -3.05 5.47
CA MET A 183 6.24 -4.12 4.55
C MET A 183 7.60 -4.77 4.92
N GLY A 184 8.38 -4.15 5.81
CA GLY A 184 9.71 -4.63 6.16
C GLY A 184 10.75 -4.46 5.05
N THR A 185 10.58 -3.45 4.18
CA THR A 185 11.49 -3.19 3.04
C THR A 185 12.67 -2.32 3.48
N PRO A 186 13.92 -2.83 3.42
CA PRO A 186 15.11 -2.08 3.83
C PRO A 186 15.53 -1.00 2.83
N PHE A 187 15.06 -1.07 1.60
CA PHE A 187 15.37 -0.12 0.54
C PHE A 187 14.11 0.44 -0.10
N ILE A 188 14.06 1.76 -0.27
CA ILE A 188 13.02 2.45 -1.04
C ILE A 188 13.70 3.29 -2.10
N ILE A 189 13.47 2.95 -3.36
CA ILE A 189 14.01 3.66 -4.53
C ILE A 189 12.90 4.54 -5.11
N SER A 190 13.18 5.83 -5.29
CA SER A 190 12.22 6.74 -5.89
C SER A 190 12.84 7.59 -6.98
N ARG A 191 12.06 7.85 -8.03
CA ARG A 191 12.42 8.84 -9.04
C ARG A 191 12.48 10.28 -8.49
N THR A 192 11.81 10.54 -7.36
CA THR A 192 11.61 11.89 -6.83
C THR A 192 12.10 11.99 -5.39
N SER A 193 12.35 13.22 -4.95
CA SER A 193 12.96 13.50 -3.65
C SER A 193 12.08 13.06 -2.46
N PRO A 194 12.69 12.58 -1.37
CA PRO A 194 12.00 12.39 -0.10
C PRO A 194 11.77 13.73 0.60
N THR A 195 10.79 13.75 1.53
CA THR A 195 10.62 14.88 2.46
C THR A 195 11.63 14.79 3.59
N SER A 196 11.92 15.92 4.27
CA SER A 196 12.81 15.96 5.44
C SER A 196 12.38 14.97 6.53
N LEU A 197 11.07 14.92 6.84
CA LEU A 197 10.52 13.97 7.81
C LEU A 197 10.72 12.50 7.37
N ALA A 198 10.66 12.21 6.07
CA ALA A 198 10.95 10.87 5.58
C ALA A 198 12.44 10.52 5.77
N ILE A 199 13.35 11.45 5.55
CA ILE A 199 14.79 11.24 5.75
C ILE A 199 15.09 10.95 7.22
N GLU A 200 14.54 11.74 8.14
CA GLU A 200 14.71 11.55 9.57
C GLU A 200 14.13 10.20 10.03
N GLY A 201 12.92 9.88 9.59
CA GLY A 201 12.28 8.59 9.89
C GLY A 201 13.05 7.40 9.31
N ALA A 202 13.61 7.53 8.11
CA ALA A 202 14.39 6.47 7.47
C ALA A 202 15.63 6.10 8.28
N LYS A 203 16.33 7.10 8.84
CA LYS A 203 17.47 6.88 9.75
C LYS A 203 17.08 6.11 11.00
N GLN A 204 15.90 6.45 11.58
CA GLN A 204 15.39 5.78 12.78
C GLN A 204 14.93 4.33 12.49
N LEU A 205 14.38 4.11 11.30
CA LEU A 205 13.82 2.83 10.90
C LEU A 205 14.84 1.89 10.21
N GLY A 206 16.07 2.34 9.98
CA GLY A 206 17.08 1.54 9.27
C GLY A 206 16.73 1.33 7.79
N ILE A 207 16.02 2.28 7.16
CA ILE A 207 15.63 2.21 5.75
C ILE A 207 16.54 3.11 4.92
N THR A 208 17.09 2.58 3.85
CA THR A 208 17.87 3.34 2.87
C THR A 208 16.95 3.93 1.80
N LEU A 209 17.02 5.25 1.61
CA LEU A 209 16.32 5.98 0.54
C LEU A 209 17.29 6.28 -0.60
N ILE A 210 16.88 6.02 -1.84
CA ILE A 210 17.66 6.21 -3.07
C ILE A 210 16.80 6.98 -4.09
#